data_534a33f60d48a0b2bed62dede9966f2b
#
_entry.id   534a33f60d48a0b2bed62dede9966f2b
#
_cell.length_a   1.000
_cell.length_b   1.000
_cell.length_c   1.000
_cell.angle_alpha   90.00
_cell.angle_beta   90.00
_cell.angle_gamma   90.00
#
_symmetry.space_group_name_H-M   'P 1'
#
loop_
_entity.id
_entity.type
_entity.pdbx_description
1 polymer ?
#
loop_
_entity_poly.entity_id
_entity_poly.type
_entity_poly.pdbx_seq_one_letter_code
_entity_poly.pdbx_strand_id
1 'polypeptide(L)'
;MQEDRILVATFKALGMISTPIAFPEVATALQTRVIDFAEGGINTFYHNKFYDIVKYVADVRHTHQAVALVMSKASWQKQDAAGQKAITDAWAHARQFNRQFILDEDKSIQDQVRAKGVTITKPDASPFRQATEGVYNEFYAAPAGKDARKIVDVILNTK
;
A
#
# COMPACT_ATOMS: atom_id res chain seq x y z
N MET A 1 -3.90 -7.55 8.70
CA MET A 1 -3.25 -6.24 8.51
C MET A 1 -1.88 -6.26 9.16
N GLN A 2 -0.84 -5.69 8.54
CA GLN A 2 0.47 -5.54 9.18
C GLN A 2 0.36 -4.65 10.44
N GLU A 3 1.25 -4.85 11.42
CA GLU A 3 1.33 -4.00 12.62
C GLU A 3 1.84 -2.59 12.27
N ASP A 4 1.01 -1.82 11.60
CA ASP A 4 1.26 -0.42 11.29
C ASP A 4 0.34 0.47 12.13
N ARG A 5 0.92 1.30 12.98
CA ARG A 5 0.16 2.17 13.90
C ARG A 5 -0.76 3.15 13.18
N ILE A 6 -0.33 3.64 12.01
CA ILE A 6 -1.12 4.58 11.21
C ILE A 6 -2.32 3.86 10.59
N LEU A 7 -2.12 2.67 10.04
CA LEU A 7 -3.22 1.87 9.50
C LEU A 7 -4.22 1.48 10.58
N VAL A 8 -3.75 1.03 11.76
CA VAL A 8 -4.62 0.73 12.91
C VAL A 8 -5.45 1.94 13.30
N ALA A 9 -4.83 3.12 13.45
CA ALA A 9 -5.53 4.35 13.79
C ALA A 9 -6.52 4.77 12.69
N THR A 10 -6.15 4.62 11.43
CA THR A 10 -6.99 4.92 10.27
C THR A 10 -8.27 4.07 10.28
N PHE A 11 -8.15 2.76 10.41
CA PHE A 11 -9.33 1.88 10.44
C PHE A 11 -10.17 2.06 11.70
N LYS A 12 -9.54 2.36 12.84
CA LYS A 12 -10.26 2.72 14.06
C LYS A 12 -11.08 4.01 13.88
N ALA A 13 -10.51 5.03 13.23
CA ALA A 13 -11.22 6.27 12.91
C ALA A 13 -12.42 6.06 11.98
N LEU A 14 -12.36 5.01 11.14
CA LEU A 14 -13.46 4.56 10.28
C LEU A 14 -14.48 3.66 11.02
N GLY A 15 -14.35 3.47 12.34
CA GLY A 15 -15.25 2.64 13.14
C GLY A 15 -15.00 1.14 13.03
N MET A 16 -13.84 0.73 12.53
CA MET A 16 -13.49 -0.68 12.32
C MET A 16 -12.61 -1.21 13.45
N ILE A 17 -12.72 -2.50 13.74
CA ILE A 17 -11.84 -3.21 14.69
C ILE A 17 -10.67 -3.77 13.90
N SER A 18 -9.47 -3.27 14.18
CA SER A 18 -8.25 -3.72 13.55
C SER A 18 -7.64 -4.91 14.28
N THR A 19 -7.47 -6.02 13.59
CA THR A 19 -6.81 -7.22 14.11
C THR A 19 -5.53 -7.47 13.32
N PRO A 20 -4.34 -7.20 13.88
CA PRO A 20 -3.07 -7.55 13.26
C PRO A 20 -2.96 -9.07 13.10
N ILE A 21 -2.74 -9.53 11.87
CA ILE A 21 -2.60 -10.95 11.53
C ILE A 21 -1.42 -11.09 10.58
N ALA A 22 -0.59 -12.10 10.76
CA ALA A 22 0.49 -12.41 9.85
C ALA A 22 -0.06 -12.71 8.44
N PHE A 23 0.57 -12.16 7.41
CA PHE A 23 0.04 -12.24 6.05
C PHE A 23 -0.30 -13.67 5.59
N PRO A 24 0.50 -14.72 5.87
CA PRO A 24 0.16 -16.09 5.50
C PRO A 24 -1.15 -16.63 6.13
N GLU A 25 -1.59 -16.05 7.23
CA GLU A 25 -2.80 -16.46 7.96
C GLU A 25 -4.07 -15.76 7.48
N VAL A 26 -3.94 -14.69 6.69
CA VAL A 26 -5.08 -13.85 6.26
C VAL A 26 -6.11 -14.66 5.47
N ALA A 27 -5.67 -15.53 4.55
CA ALA A 27 -6.59 -16.36 3.77
C ALA A 27 -7.46 -17.25 4.67
N THR A 28 -6.84 -17.94 5.61
CA THR A 28 -7.54 -18.81 6.57
C THR A 28 -8.47 -18.01 7.46
N ALA A 29 -8.04 -16.85 7.96
CA ALA A 29 -8.84 -15.99 8.82
C ALA A 29 -10.10 -15.46 8.10
N LEU A 30 -10.00 -15.12 6.80
CA LEU A 30 -11.15 -14.77 5.97
C LEU A 30 -12.09 -15.97 5.73
N GLN A 31 -11.54 -17.15 5.42
CA GLN A 31 -12.32 -18.37 5.20
C GLN A 31 -13.11 -18.81 6.45
N THR A 32 -12.47 -18.70 7.60
CA THR A 32 -13.07 -19.09 8.90
C THR A 32 -13.89 -17.97 9.54
N ARG A 33 -13.97 -16.81 8.90
CA ARG A 33 -14.69 -15.62 9.38
C ARG A 33 -14.18 -15.10 10.74
N VAL A 34 -12.89 -15.30 11.03
CA VAL A 34 -12.21 -14.65 12.17
C VAL A 34 -12.04 -13.16 11.88
N ILE A 35 -11.93 -12.79 10.61
CA ILE A 35 -11.99 -11.42 10.12
C ILE A 35 -13.02 -11.31 9.00
N ASP A 36 -13.70 -10.17 8.92
CA ASP A 36 -14.73 -9.90 7.90
C ASP A 36 -14.14 -9.35 6.60
N PHE A 37 -12.99 -8.67 6.68
CA PHE A 37 -12.29 -8.11 5.52
C PHE A 37 -10.78 -7.99 5.80
N ALA A 38 -10.01 -7.82 4.72
CA ALA A 38 -8.58 -7.50 4.79
C ALA A 38 -8.26 -6.34 3.85
N GLU A 39 -7.24 -5.56 4.18
CA GLU A 39 -6.73 -4.50 3.32
C GLU A 39 -5.53 -5.00 2.51
N GLY A 40 -5.31 -4.41 1.33
CA GLY A 40 -4.17 -4.71 0.48
C GLY A 40 -4.37 -4.26 -0.97
N GLY A 41 -3.33 -4.34 -1.77
CA GLY A 41 -3.37 -4.03 -3.18
C GLY A 41 -4.11 -5.09 -4.00
N ILE A 42 -4.66 -4.69 -5.15
CA ILE A 42 -5.40 -5.59 -6.05
C ILE A 42 -4.52 -6.72 -6.61
N ASN A 43 -3.24 -6.48 -6.82
CA ASN A 43 -2.25 -7.50 -7.20
C ASN A 43 -2.05 -8.54 -6.10
N THR A 44 -1.93 -8.11 -4.83
CA THR A 44 -1.88 -9.03 -3.69
C THR A 44 -3.14 -9.88 -3.62
N PHE A 45 -4.31 -9.27 -3.80
CA PHE A 45 -5.59 -9.96 -3.86
C PHE A 45 -5.62 -11.03 -4.95
N TYR A 46 -5.17 -10.69 -6.15
CA TYR A 46 -5.17 -11.58 -7.30
C TYR A 46 -4.17 -12.72 -7.17
N HIS A 47 -2.90 -12.42 -6.91
CA HIS A 47 -1.83 -13.42 -6.87
C HIS A 47 -1.98 -14.42 -5.71
N ASN A 48 -2.63 -14.01 -4.60
CA ASN A 48 -2.95 -14.91 -3.49
C ASN A 48 -4.34 -15.56 -3.62
N LYS A 49 -5.00 -15.43 -4.77
CA LYS A 49 -6.30 -16.04 -5.09
C LYS A 49 -7.40 -15.70 -4.08
N PHE A 50 -7.35 -14.52 -3.46
CA PHE A 50 -8.38 -14.11 -2.50
C PHE A 50 -9.76 -13.97 -3.15
N TYR A 51 -9.83 -13.86 -4.47
CA TYR A 51 -11.07 -13.91 -5.24
C TYR A 51 -11.84 -15.23 -5.10
N ASP A 52 -11.21 -16.31 -4.64
CA ASP A 52 -11.91 -17.58 -4.35
C ASP A 52 -12.65 -17.51 -3.01
N ILE A 53 -12.22 -16.64 -2.09
CA ILE A 53 -12.72 -16.49 -0.73
C ILE A 53 -13.70 -15.32 -0.61
N VAL A 54 -13.33 -14.14 -1.14
CA VAL A 54 -14.11 -12.90 -1.05
C VAL A 54 -14.48 -12.37 -2.42
N LYS A 55 -15.71 -11.90 -2.56
CA LYS A 55 -16.30 -11.47 -3.84
C LYS A 55 -16.51 -9.96 -3.96
N TYR A 56 -16.11 -9.19 -2.96
CA TYR A 56 -16.28 -7.75 -2.95
C TYR A 56 -14.96 -7.05 -2.67
N VAL A 57 -14.64 -6.05 -3.47
CA VAL A 57 -13.47 -5.19 -3.32
C VAL A 57 -13.92 -3.75 -3.38
N ALA A 58 -13.51 -2.94 -2.40
CA ALA A 58 -13.67 -1.48 -2.41
C ALA A 58 -12.34 -0.83 -2.77
N ASP A 59 -12.23 -0.24 -3.97
CA ASP A 59 -11.04 0.51 -4.42
C ASP A 59 -11.08 1.92 -3.82
N VAL A 60 -10.70 2.04 -2.55
CA VAL A 60 -10.70 3.30 -1.80
C VAL A 60 -9.38 4.06 -1.89
N ARG A 61 -8.31 3.43 -2.39
CA ARG A 61 -6.96 4.02 -2.55
C ARG A 61 -6.47 4.71 -1.28
N HIS A 62 -6.63 4.05 -0.14
CA HIS A 62 -6.33 4.59 1.18
C HIS A 62 -4.84 4.67 1.50
N THR A 63 -4.00 3.93 0.78
CA THR A 63 -2.55 3.95 0.95
C THR A 63 -1.84 4.04 -0.40
N HIS A 64 -0.63 4.60 -0.37
CA HIS A 64 0.31 4.56 -1.48
C HIS A 64 1.64 3.99 -0.97
N GLN A 65 2.07 2.88 -1.55
CA GLN A 65 3.34 2.24 -1.20
C GLN A 65 4.44 2.75 -2.12
N ALA A 66 5.38 3.51 -1.56
CA ALA A 66 6.60 3.89 -2.25
C ALA A 66 7.66 2.80 -2.06
N VAL A 67 8.32 2.41 -3.15
CA VAL A 67 9.43 1.46 -3.11
C VAL A 67 10.74 2.20 -3.35
N ALA A 68 11.73 1.97 -2.49
CA ALA A 68 13.06 2.52 -2.62
C ALA A 68 14.09 1.40 -2.79
N LEU A 69 15.00 1.57 -3.76
CA LEU A 69 16.20 0.75 -3.80
C LEU A 69 17.19 1.27 -2.76
N VAL A 70 17.62 0.41 -1.85
CA VAL A 70 18.59 0.77 -0.82
C VAL A 70 19.82 -0.11 -0.91
N MET A 71 20.97 0.47 -0.66
CA MET A 71 22.26 -0.23 -0.61
C MET A 71 23.02 0.24 0.62
N SER A 72 23.73 -0.66 1.30
CA SER A 72 24.54 -0.24 2.43
C SER A 72 25.68 0.69 1.98
N LYS A 73 26.03 1.68 2.79
CA LYS A 73 27.14 2.59 2.50
C LYS A 73 28.44 1.83 2.23
N ALA A 74 28.71 0.79 3.02
CA ALA A 74 29.91 -0.03 2.87
C ALA A 74 29.95 -0.76 1.51
N SER A 75 28.80 -1.29 1.04
CA SER A 75 28.74 -1.94 -0.27
C SER A 75 28.86 -0.93 -1.41
N TRP A 76 28.28 0.26 -1.25
CA TRP A 76 28.39 1.35 -2.22
C TRP A 76 29.83 1.82 -2.39
N GLN A 77 30.54 2.00 -1.28
CA GLN A 77 31.95 2.46 -1.27
C GLN A 77 32.94 1.42 -1.84
N LYS A 78 32.56 0.15 -1.91
CA LYS A 78 33.38 -0.90 -2.57
C LYS A 78 33.28 -0.86 -4.10
N GLN A 79 32.30 -0.15 -4.65
CA GLN A 79 32.15 0.01 -6.09
C GLN A 79 33.05 1.15 -6.55
N ASP A 80 33.70 0.96 -7.68
CA ASP A 80 34.37 2.05 -8.39
C ASP A 80 33.33 2.99 -9.04
N ALA A 81 33.79 4.08 -9.62
CA ALA A 81 32.93 5.08 -10.25
C ALA A 81 32.07 4.48 -11.38
N ALA A 82 32.60 3.52 -12.13
CA ALA A 82 31.87 2.84 -13.19
C ALA A 82 30.75 1.96 -12.63
N GLY A 83 31.02 1.20 -11.57
CA GLY A 83 30.06 0.37 -10.87
C GLY A 83 28.95 1.21 -10.22
N GLN A 84 29.29 2.31 -9.56
CA GLN A 84 28.30 3.23 -8.97
C GLN A 84 27.39 3.84 -10.05
N LYS A 85 27.96 4.24 -11.19
CA LYS A 85 27.20 4.74 -12.32
C LYS A 85 26.28 3.67 -12.91
N ALA A 86 26.76 2.46 -13.11
CA ALA A 86 25.95 1.35 -13.63
C ALA A 86 24.75 1.04 -12.74
N ILE A 87 24.92 1.02 -11.41
CA ILE A 87 23.84 0.80 -10.44
C ILE A 87 22.81 1.93 -10.53
N THR A 88 23.26 3.18 -10.61
CA THR A 88 22.37 4.35 -10.70
C THR A 88 21.56 4.34 -11.98
N ASP A 89 22.22 4.07 -13.11
CA ASP A 89 21.56 4.02 -14.44
C ASP A 89 20.57 2.84 -14.50
N ALA A 90 20.95 1.67 -14.02
CA ALA A 90 20.08 0.50 -13.95
C ALA A 90 18.82 0.79 -13.11
N TRP A 91 18.98 1.45 -11.95
CA TRP A 91 17.84 1.85 -11.15
C TRP A 91 16.92 2.86 -11.84
N ALA A 92 17.49 3.86 -12.51
CA ALA A 92 16.70 4.83 -13.25
C ALA A 92 15.82 4.16 -14.32
N HIS A 93 16.39 3.19 -15.03
CA HIS A 93 15.66 2.39 -16.02
C HIS A 93 14.61 1.48 -15.37
N ALA A 94 14.99 0.71 -14.35
CA ALA A 94 14.11 -0.22 -13.65
C ALA A 94 12.90 0.49 -13.01
N ARG A 95 13.10 1.68 -12.43
CA ARG A 95 12.03 2.49 -11.85
C ARG A 95 10.98 2.88 -12.89
N GLN A 96 11.41 3.28 -14.08
CA GLN A 96 10.50 3.69 -15.15
C GLN A 96 9.73 2.48 -15.70
N PHE A 97 10.42 1.38 -15.94
CA PHE A 97 9.81 0.13 -16.36
C PHE A 97 8.79 -0.38 -15.33
N ASN A 98 9.19 -0.45 -14.06
CA ASN A 98 8.32 -0.95 -12.99
C ASN A 98 7.04 -0.11 -12.85
N ARG A 99 7.14 1.21 -12.94
CA ARG A 99 5.98 2.09 -12.88
C ARG A 99 4.96 1.77 -13.97
N GLN A 100 5.42 1.63 -15.22
CA GLN A 100 4.53 1.30 -16.32
C GLN A 100 3.95 -0.10 -16.16
N PHE A 101 4.79 -1.07 -15.82
CA PHE A 101 4.37 -2.45 -15.59
C PHE A 101 3.24 -2.55 -14.56
N ILE A 102 3.37 -1.90 -13.41
CA ILE A 102 2.35 -1.92 -12.36
C ILE A 102 1.04 -1.29 -12.83
N LEU A 103 1.10 -0.17 -13.57
CA LEU A 103 -0.13 0.47 -14.09
C LEU A 103 -0.87 -0.44 -15.08
N ASP A 104 -0.14 -1.14 -15.94
CA ASP A 104 -0.71 -2.05 -16.92
C ASP A 104 -1.24 -3.32 -16.25
N GLU A 105 -0.50 -3.86 -15.28
CA GLU A 105 -0.89 -5.02 -14.50
C GLU A 105 -2.16 -4.75 -13.69
N ASP A 106 -2.26 -3.65 -12.97
CA ASP A 106 -3.43 -3.29 -12.16
C ASP A 106 -4.72 -3.26 -12.99
N LYS A 107 -4.65 -2.72 -14.21
CA LYS A 107 -5.80 -2.70 -15.11
C LYS A 107 -6.19 -4.10 -15.55
N SER A 108 -5.23 -4.91 -15.98
CA SER A 108 -5.43 -6.30 -16.40
C SER A 108 -6.00 -7.14 -15.27
N ILE A 109 -5.47 -7.00 -14.04
CA ILE A 109 -5.93 -7.73 -12.87
C ILE A 109 -7.38 -7.37 -12.52
N GLN A 110 -7.77 -6.10 -12.57
CA GLN A 110 -9.15 -5.71 -12.32
C GLN A 110 -10.13 -6.43 -13.24
N ASP A 111 -9.80 -6.56 -14.51
CA ASP A 111 -10.64 -7.28 -15.47
C ASP A 111 -10.67 -8.79 -15.20
N GLN A 112 -9.52 -9.37 -14.85
CA GLN A 112 -9.43 -10.79 -14.51
C GLN A 112 -10.22 -11.14 -13.24
N VAL A 113 -10.18 -10.32 -12.19
CA VAL A 113 -10.94 -10.59 -10.97
C VAL A 113 -12.43 -10.39 -11.16
N ARG A 114 -12.86 -9.43 -12.01
CA ARG A 114 -14.27 -9.31 -12.42
C ARG A 114 -14.74 -10.55 -13.15
N ALA A 115 -13.94 -11.11 -14.04
CA ALA A 115 -14.23 -12.38 -14.72
C ALA A 115 -14.35 -13.58 -13.75
N LYS A 116 -13.77 -13.49 -12.54
CA LYS A 116 -13.94 -14.46 -11.45
C LYS A 116 -15.18 -14.17 -10.57
N GLY A 117 -16.04 -13.25 -10.96
CA GLY A 117 -17.25 -12.90 -10.24
C GLY A 117 -17.03 -11.95 -9.06
N VAL A 118 -15.91 -11.21 -9.04
CA VAL A 118 -15.64 -10.19 -8.01
C VAL A 118 -16.26 -8.86 -8.42
N THR A 119 -17.01 -8.27 -7.52
CA THR A 119 -17.52 -6.90 -7.65
C THR A 119 -16.50 -5.91 -7.11
N ILE A 120 -16.02 -5.00 -7.97
CA ILE A 120 -15.12 -3.91 -7.58
C ILE A 120 -15.91 -2.61 -7.55
N THR A 121 -16.03 -2.00 -6.39
CA THR A 121 -16.64 -0.69 -6.19
C THR A 121 -15.58 0.40 -6.06
N LYS A 122 -15.96 1.64 -6.43
CA LYS A 122 -15.11 2.83 -6.27
C LYS A 122 -15.90 3.87 -5.50
N PRO A 123 -15.94 3.77 -4.16
CA PRO A 123 -16.67 4.72 -3.34
C PRO A 123 -16.03 6.11 -3.41
N ASP A 124 -16.84 7.14 -3.11
CA ASP A 124 -16.29 8.49 -2.90
C ASP A 124 -15.30 8.47 -1.73
N ALA A 125 -14.10 9.00 -1.96
CA ALA A 125 -13.04 9.05 -0.95
C ALA A 125 -13.22 10.18 0.07
N SER A 126 -14.09 11.16 -0.20
CA SER A 126 -14.24 12.36 0.64
C SER A 126 -14.68 12.05 2.08
N PRO A 127 -15.70 11.20 2.33
CA PRO A 127 -16.08 10.85 3.69
C PRO A 127 -14.96 10.10 4.45
N PHE A 128 -14.21 9.25 3.76
CA PHE A 128 -13.09 8.51 4.36
C PHE A 128 -11.97 9.46 4.78
N ARG A 129 -11.62 10.43 3.93
CA ARG A 129 -10.61 11.45 4.25
C ARG A 129 -11.02 12.29 5.44
N GLN A 130 -12.27 12.74 5.50
CA GLN A 130 -12.79 13.51 6.61
C GLN A 130 -12.74 12.74 7.92
N ALA A 131 -13.16 11.48 7.93
CA ALA A 131 -13.14 10.63 9.12
C ALA A 131 -11.72 10.36 9.65
N THR A 132 -10.72 10.34 8.76
CA THR A 132 -9.32 9.98 9.10
C THR A 132 -8.41 11.19 9.29
N GLU A 133 -8.89 12.42 9.16
CA GLU A 133 -8.08 13.65 9.28
C GLU A 133 -7.34 13.72 10.61
N GLY A 134 -7.99 13.30 11.72
CA GLY A 134 -7.38 13.30 13.05
C GLY A 134 -6.16 12.40 13.20
N VAL A 135 -6.04 11.34 12.38
CA VAL A 135 -4.92 10.38 12.42
C VAL A 135 -3.58 11.07 12.11
N TYR A 136 -3.58 12.01 11.16
CA TYR A 136 -2.38 12.78 10.84
C TYR A 136 -1.87 13.61 12.03
N ASN A 137 -2.78 14.20 12.81
CA ASN A 137 -2.43 15.01 13.97
C ASN A 137 -1.76 14.17 15.07
N GLU A 138 -2.27 12.97 15.36
CA GLU A 138 -1.65 12.04 16.29
C GLU A 138 -0.24 11.65 15.83
N PHE A 139 -0.07 11.36 14.54
CA PHE A 139 1.22 11.00 13.98
C PHE A 139 2.23 12.15 14.08
N TYR A 140 1.81 13.39 13.76
CA TYR A 140 2.69 14.56 13.85
C TYR A 140 3.09 14.92 15.27
N ALA A 141 2.27 14.58 16.26
CA ALA A 141 2.59 14.80 17.67
C ALA A 141 3.69 13.83 18.17
N ALA A 142 3.87 12.70 17.51
CA ALA A 142 4.92 11.74 17.86
C ALA A 142 6.32 12.25 17.44
N PRO A 143 7.40 11.90 18.16
CA PRO A 143 8.77 12.33 17.81
C PRO A 143 9.18 12.01 16.38
N ALA A 144 8.78 10.85 15.86
CA ALA A 144 9.06 10.41 14.49
C ALA A 144 8.25 11.18 13.42
N GLY A 145 7.17 11.85 13.80
CA GLY A 145 6.26 12.56 12.90
C GLY A 145 6.59 14.04 12.66
N LYS A 146 7.48 14.63 13.47
CA LYS A 146 7.73 16.08 13.42
C LYS A 146 8.18 16.61 12.05
N ASP A 147 9.03 15.86 11.37
CA ASP A 147 9.51 16.23 10.02
C ASP A 147 8.61 15.72 8.90
N ALA A 148 7.75 14.74 9.19
CA ALA A 148 6.83 14.17 8.21
C ALA A 148 5.77 15.18 7.75
N ARG A 149 5.37 16.12 8.60
CA ARG A 149 4.39 17.15 8.25
C ARG A 149 4.78 17.93 7.00
N LYS A 150 6.05 18.35 6.90
CA LYS A 150 6.56 19.07 5.72
C LYS A 150 6.41 18.23 4.43
N ILE A 151 6.68 16.92 4.52
CA ILE A 151 6.57 16.01 3.38
C ILE A 151 5.11 15.82 3.00
N VAL A 152 4.22 15.64 3.97
CA VAL A 152 2.78 15.48 3.72
C VAL A 152 2.19 16.76 3.13
N ASP A 153 2.56 17.94 3.64
CA ASP A 153 2.13 19.23 3.09
C ASP A 153 2.55 19.39 1.62
N VAL A 154 3.76 18.95 1.27
CA VAL A 154 4.22 18.92 -0.13
C VAL A 154 3.36 17.96 -0.97
N ILE A 155 3.08 16.75 -0.49
CA ILE A 155 2.26 15.77 -1.21
C ILE A 155 0.84 16.29 -1.43
N LEU A 156 0.22 16.87 -0.42
CA LEU A 156 -1.16 17.40 -0.50
C LEU A 156 -1.28 18.61 -1.43
N ASN A 157 -0.21 19.40 -1.56
CA ASN A 157 -0.15 20.57 -2.43
C ASN A 157 0.38 20.28 -3.84
N THR A 158 0.83 19.06 -4.11
CA THR A 158 1.24 18.63 -5.46
C THR A 158 0.02 18.14 -6.24
N LYS A 159 -0.30 18.84 -7.33
CA LYS A 159 -1.41 18.50 -8.24
C LYS A 159 -0.98 17.43 -9.25
#